data_459489c7f460a4ad389af1faab453027
#
_entry.id   459489c7f460a4ad389af1faab453027
#
_cell.length_a   1.000
_cell.length_b   1.000
_cell.length_c   1.000
_cell.angle_alpha   90.00
_cell.angle_beta   90.00
_cell.angle_gamma   90.00
#
_symmetry.space_group_name_H-M   'P 1'
#
loop_
_entity.id
_entity.type
_entity.pdbx_description
1 polymer ?
#
loop_
_entity_poly.entity_id
_entity_poly.type
_entity_poly.pdbx_seq_one_letter_code
_entity_poly.pdbx_strand_id
1 'polypeptide(L)'
;RLSDAGLALDRDRQMIRNRVRERANNIAVLREQVDLGASMVVNNDRLLAGENLRFAAGESSLFLVNAREVQLIDARMRQVELENGLRKAYFALDHEAGTLWSAWAR
;
A
#
# COMPACT_ATOMS: atom_id res chain seq x y z
N ARG A 1 -8.22 37.13 25.21
CA ARG A 1 -6.80 36.78 25.13
C ARG A 1 -6.53 35.38 25.57
N LEU A 2 -7.09 34.95 26.67
CA LEU A 2 -7.16 33.52 26.98
C LEU A 2 -7.91 32.78 25.89
N SER A 3 -8.92 33.39 25.28
CA SER A 3 -9.66 32.81 24.18
C SER A 3 -8.83 32.70 22.90
N ASP A 4 -7.91 33.63 22.64
CA ASP A 4 -7.02 33.55 21.47
C ASP A 4 -6.02 32.42 21.62
N ALA A 5 -5.45 32.23 22.81
CA ALA A 5 -4.56 31.10 23.08
C ALA A 5 -5.31 29.77 23.02
N GLY A 6 -6.55 29.74 23.52
CA GLY A 6 -7.41 28.57 23.44
C GLY A 6 -7.78 28.21 22.02
N LEU A 7 -8.08 29.18 21.15
CA LEU A 7 -8.36 28.98 19.73
C LEU A 7 -7.14 28.44 18.97
N ALA A 8 -5.93 28.94 19.27
CA ALA A 8 -4.70 28.48 18.65
C ALA A 8 -4.43 27.02 19.02
N LEU A 9 -4.61 26.62 20.28
CA LEU A 9 -4.47 25.24 20.72
C LEU A 9 -5.49 24.31 20.06
N ASP A 10 -6.75 24.78 19.96
CA ASP A 10 -7.81 24.00 19.30
C ASP A 10 -7.50 23.79 17.82
N ARG A 11 -6.99 24.80 17.12
CA ARG A 11 -6.56 24.68 15.72
C ARG A 11 -5.44 23.68 15.57
N ASP A 12 -4.43 23.71 16.45
CA ASP A 12 -3.30 22.78 16.43
C ASP A 12 -3.77 21.35 16.65
N ARG A 13 -4.65 21.11 17.62
CA ARG A 13 -5.25 19.81 17.88
C ARG A 13 -6.04 19.30 16.67
N GLN A 14 -6.82 20.18 16.06
CA GLN A 14 -7.62 19.84 14.90
C GLN A 14 -6.73 19.49 13.69
N MET A 15 -5.65 20.22 13.48
CA MET A 15 -4.67 19.93 12.44
C MET A 15 -4.04 18.55 12.65
N ILE A 16 -3.66 18.20 13.87
CA ILE A 16 -3.09 16.89 14.20
C ILE A 16 -4.12 15.79 13.96
N ARG A 17 -5.37 15.97 14.39
CA ARG A 17 -6.46 15.03 14.16
C ARG A 17 -6.71 14.81 12.66
N ASN A 18 -6.69 15.87 11.87
CA ASN A 18 -6.87 15.80 10.42
C ASN A 18 -5.75 15.03 9.78
N ARG A 19 -4.50 15.23 10.21
CA ARG A 19 -3.34 14.46 9.71
C ARG A 19 -3.46 12.99 10.03
N VAL A 20 -3.86 12.64 11.26
CA VAL A 20 -4.09 11.24 11.65
C VAL A 20 -5.17 10.62 10.78
N ARG A 21 -6.27 11.34 10.54
CA ARG A 21 -7.36 10.87 9.69
C ARG A 21 -6.92 10.66 8.24
N GLU A 22 -6.15 11.59 7.69
CA GLU A 22 -5.57 11.47 6.35
C GLU A 22 -4.67 10.24 6.24
N ARG A 23 -3.81 10.03 7.25
CA ARG A 23 -2.93 8.85 7.29
C ARG A 23 -3.74 7.56 7.36
N ALA A 24 -4.79 7.53 8.16
CA ALA A 24 -5.67 6.37 8.26
C ALA A 24 -6.39 6.08 6.94
N ASN A 25 -6.90 7.10 6.26
CA ASN A 25 -7.53 6.96 4.94
C ASN A 25 -6.53 6.47 3.89
N ASN A 26 -5.31 6.98 3.92
CA ASN A 26 -4.24 6.57 3.02
C ASN A 26 -3.88 5.10 3.22
N ILE A 27 -3.83 4.64 4.47
CA ILE A 27 -3.61 3.23 4.80
C ILE A 27 -4.72 2.35 4.22
N ALA A 28 -5.98 2.76 4.34
CA ALA A 28 -7.11 2.00 3.79
C ALA A 28 -6.97 1.81 2.27
N VAL A 29 -6.59 2.86 1.54
CA VAL A 29 -6.35 2.80 0.09
C VAL A 29 -5.17 1.88 -0.22
N LEU A 30 -4.06 2.02 0.52
CA LEU A 30 -2.86 1.20 0.32
C LEU A 30 -3.14 -0.28 0.60
N ARG A 31 -3.95 -0.60 1.60
CA ARG A 31 -4.37 -1.98 1.89
C ARG A 31 -5.15 -2.58 0.73
N GLU A 32 -6.06 -1.83 0.13
CA GLU A 32 -6.78 -2.27 -1.07
C GLU A 32 -5.82 -2.53 -2.22
N GLN A 33 -4.85 -1.65 -2.42
CA GLN A 33 -3.83 -1.82 -3.47
C GLN A 33 -2.97 -3.05 -3.24
N VAL A 34 -2.59 -3.33 -1.99
CA VAL A 34 -1.85 -4.54 -1.62
C VAL A 34 -2.67 -5.79 -1.93
N ASP A 35 -3.94 -5.80 -1.59
CA ASP A 35 -4.84 -6.93 -1.86
C ASP A 35 -5.01 -7.16 -3.36
N LEU A 36 -5.21 -6.09 -4.15
CA LEU A 36 -5.29 -6.17 -5.60
C LEU A 36 -3.98 -6.66 -6.21
N GLY A 37 -2.84 -6.16 -5.70
CA GLY A 37 -1.52 -6.58 -6.12
C GLY A 37 -1.28 -8.07 -5.87
N ALA A 38 -1.72 -8.59 -4.73
CA ALA A 38 -1.65 -10.02 -4.41
C ALA A 38 -2.47 -10.86 -5.40
N SER A 39 -3.67 -10.39 -5.75
CA SER A 39 -4.52 -11.03 -6.76
C SER A 39 -3.85 -11.04 -8.13
N MET A 40 -3.18 -9.97 -8.51
CA MET A 40 -2.45 -9.87 -9.78
C MET A 40 -1.28 -10.86 -9.84
N VAL A 41 -0.55 -11.04 -8.73
CA VAL A 41 0.51 -12.03 -8.65
C VAL A 41 -0.05 -13.44 -8.86
N VAL A 42 -1.14 -13.78 -8.19
CA VAL A 42 -1.80 -15.08 -8.34
C VAL A 42 -2.27 -15.30 -9.77
N ASN A 43 -2.90 -14.29 -10.38
CA ASN A 43 -3.38 -14.39 -11.76
C ASN A 43 -2.25 -14.57 -12.76
N ASN A 44 -1.16 -13.82 -12.62
CA ASN A 44 0.00 -13.95 -13.49
C ASN A 44 0.71 -15.29 -13.31
N ASP A 45 0.75 -15.83 -12.09
CA ASP A 45 1.28 -17.15 -11.82
C ASP A 45 0.46 -18.23 -12.55
N ARG A 46 -0.87 -18.13 -12.51
CA ARG A 46 -1.77 -19.04 -13.24
C ARG A 46 -1.60 -18.93 -14.76
N LEU A 47 -1.45 -17.71 -15.26
CA LEU A 47 -1.23 -17.48 -16.70
C LEU A 47 0.09 -18.12 -17.16
N LEU A 48 1.15 -18.00 -16.36
CA LEU A 48 2.42 -18.65 -16.65
C LEU A 48 2.29 -20.18 -16.64
N ALA A 49 1.64 -20.73 -15.62
CA ALA A 49 1.40 -22.17 -15.53
C ALA A 49 0.62 -22.68 -16.74
N GLY A 50 -0.42 -21.95 -17.17
CA GLY A 50 -1.20 -22.29 -18.36
C GLY A 50 -0.37 -22.20 -19.63
N GLU A 51 0.50 -21.19 -19.76
CA GLU A 51 1.37 -21.04 -20.92
C GLU A 51 2.42 -22.16 -20.99
N ASN A 52 2.95 -22.59 -19.86
CA ASN A 52 3.87 -23.73 -19.78
C ASN A 52 3.19 -25.03 -20.24
N LEU A 53 1.93 -25.25 -19.85
CA LEU A 53 1.16 -26.41 -20.32
C LEU A 53 0.96 -26.36 -21.82
N ARG A 54 0.61 -25.22 -22.39
CA ARG A 54 0.45 -25.03 -23.81
C ARG A 54 1.76 -25.23 -24.56
N PHE A 55 2.86 -24.75 -24.03
CA PHE A 55 4.19 -24.95 -24.60
C PHE A 55 4.56 -26.42 -24.64
N ALA A 56 4.32 -27.17 -23.56
CA ALA A 56 4.54 -28.59 -23.49
C ALA A 56 3.70 -29.37 -24.52
N ALA A 57 2.49 -28.87 -24.82
CA ALA A 57 1.60 -29.46 -25.83
C ALA A 57 1.93 -29.02 -27.27
N GLY A 58 2.93 -28.16 -27.47
CA GLY A 58 3.29 -27.63 -28.78
C GLY A 58 2.40 -26.51 -29.28
N GLU A 59 1.57 -25.95 -28.42
CA GLU A 59 0.57 -24.90 -28.76
C GLU A 59 1.03 -23.50 -28.44
N SER A 60 2.24 -23.31 -27.91
CA SER A 60 2.80 -22.03 -27.55
C SER A 60 4.25 -21.93 -27.99
N SER A 61 4.93 -20.85 -27.60
CA SER A 61 6.34 -20.62 -27.93
C SER A 61 7.11 -20.24 -26.69
N LEU A 62 8.43 -20.42 -26.74
CA LEU A 62 9.30 -19.97 -25.66
C LEU A 62 9.21 -18.45 -25.46
N PHE A 63 8.98 -17.69 -26.53
CA PHE A 63 8.76 -16.24 -26.46
C PHE A 63 7.56 -15.91 -25.58
N LEU A 64 6.44 -16.62 -25.75
CA LEU A 64 5.22 -16.38 -24.95
C LEU A 64 5.42 -16.81 -23.49
N VAL A 65 6.10 -17.92 -23.25
CA VAL A 65 6.44 -18.35 -21.89
C VAL A 65 7.30 -17.29 -21.20
N ASN A 66 8.33 -16.79 -21.87
CA ASN A 66 9.20 -15.74 -21.33
C ASN A 66 8.43 -14.45 -21.07
N ALA A 67 7.50 -14.07 -21.94
CA ALA A 67 6.65 -12.89 -21.74
C ALA A 67 5.79 -13.03 -20.46
N ARG A 68 5.25 -14.24 -20.21
CA ARG A 68 4.48 -14.50 -18.98
C ARG A 68 5.35 -14.46 -17.74
N GLU A 69 6.59 -14.98 -17.85
CA GLU A 69 7.57 -14.91 -16.74
C GLU A 69 7.89 -13.46 -16.36
N VAL A 70 8.13 -12.60 -17.35
CA VAL A 70 8.40 -11.17 -17.12
C VAL A 70 7.21 -10.50 -16.44
N GLN A 71 5.98 -10.79 -16.90
CA GLN A 71 4.77 -10.25 -16.29
C GLN A 71 4.62 -10.66 -14.82
N LEU A 72 4.95 -11.91 -14.50
CA LEU A 72 4.91 -12.40 -13.12
C LEU A 72 5.95 -11.72 -12.25
N ILE A 73 7.17 -11.55 -12.74
CA ILE A 73 8.25 -10.86 -12.04
C ILE A 73 7.84 -9.41 -11.76
N ASP A 74 7.32 -8.71 -12.76
CA ASP A 74 6.84 -7.33 -12.62
C ASP A 74 5.74 -7.22 -11.56
N ALA A 75 4.79 -8.15 -11.57
CA ALA A 75 3.71 -8.18 -10.58
C ALA A 75 4.25 -8.39 -9.17
N ARG A 76 5.24 -9.27 -8.99
CA ARG A 76 5.88 -9.52 -7.69
C ARG A 76 6.67 -8.31 -7.20
N MET A 77 7.41 -7.65 -8.08
CA MET A 77 8.15 -6.43 -7.74
C MET A 77 7.22 -5.32 -7.30
N ARG A 78 6.11 -5.13 -8.04
CA ARG A 78 5.09 -4.14 -7.69
C ARG A 78 4.47 -4.45 -6.34
N GLN A 79 4.22 -5.72 -6.05
CA GLN A 79 3.66 -6.14 -4.76
C GLN A 79 4.59 -5.79 -3.60
N VAL A 80 5.89 -6.02 -3.75
CA VAL A 80 6.88 -5.63 -2.74
C VAL A 80 6.87 -4.12 -2.51
N GLU A 81 6.81 -3.33 -3.58
CA GLU A 81 6.73 -1.86 -3.48
C GLU A 81 5.47 -1.41 -2.75
N LEU A 82 4.31 -2.02 -3.04
CA LEU A 82 3.06 -1.70 -2.37
C LEU A 82 3.09 -2.07 -0.89
N GLU A 83 3.62 -3.23 -0.55
CA GLU A 83 3.78 -3.66 0.84
C GLU A 83 4.73 -2.72 1.62
N ASN A 84 5.83 -2.30 1.00
CA ASN A 84 6.74 -1.34 1.60
C ASN A 84 6.08 0.02 1.80
N GLY A 85 5.28 0.46 0.84
CA GLY A 85 4.50 1.69 0.95
C GLY A 85 3.51 1.64 2.11
N LEU A 86 2.85 0.49 2.28
CA LEU A 86 1.92 0.27 3.39
C LEU A 86 2.63 0.33 4.74
N ARG A 87 3.79 -0.32 4.87
CA ARG A 87 4.59 -0.27 6.11
C ARG A 87 5.02 1.16 6.46
N LYS A 88 5.48 1.92 5.46
CA LYS A 88 5.84 3.33 5.65
C LYS A 88 4.64 4.16 6.12
N ALA A 89 3.46 3.89 5.57
CA ALA A 89 2.23 4.58 5.96
C ALA A 89 1.86 4.27 7.41
N TYR A 90 2.02 3.03 7.86
CA TYR A 90 1.81 2.67 9.28
C TYR A 90 2.80 3.39 10.20
N PHE A 91 4.07 3.47 9.85
CA PHE A 91 5.04 4.23 10.62
C PHE A 91 4.67 5.71 10.71
N ALA A 92 4.22 6.30 9.61
CA ALA A 92 3.79 7.69 9.60
C ALA A 92 2.57 7.89 10.49
N LEU A 93 1.61 6.97 10.48
CA LEU A 93 0.44 7.04 11.35
C LEU A 93 0.82 6.94 12.82
N ASP A 94 1.70 6.02 13.19
CA ASP A 94 2.18 5.85 14.56
C ASP A 94 2.88 7.12 15.04
N HIS A 95 3.68 7.74 14.19
CA HIS A 95 4.35 9.00 14.50
C HIS A 95 3.34 10.13 14.77
N GLU A 96 2.35 10.28 13.89
CA GLU A 96 1.30 11.32 14.05
C GLU A 96 0.42 11.04 15.28
N ALA A 97 0.08 9.77 15.53
CA ALA A 97 -0.68 9.39 16.73
C ALA A 97 0.12 9.62 18.00
N GLY A 98 1.42 9.35 17.99
CA GLY A 98 2.32 9.67 19.10
C GLY A 98 2.41 11.14 19.38
N THR A 99 2.47 11.96 18.34
CA THR A 99 2.44 13.43 18.46
C THR A 99 1.13 13.92 19.09
N LEU A 100 0.01 13.38 18.65
CA LEU A 100 -1.31 13.68 19.21
C LEU A 100 -1.39 13.31 20.68
N TRP A 101 -0.92 12.12 21.04
CA TRP A 101 -0.89 11.65 22.43
C TRP A 101 -0.03 12.56 23.30
N SER A 102 1.14 12.95 22.82
CA SER A 102 2.03 13.87 23.54
C SER A 102 1.39 15.22 23.78
N ALA A 103 0.64 15.74 22.80
CA ALA A 103 -0.10 16.99 22.93
C ALA A 103 -1.23 16.90 23.97
N TRP A 104 -1.86 15.70 24.09
CA TRP A 104 -2.95 15.49 25.05
C TRP A 104 -2.47 15.21 26.46
N ALA A 105 -1.29 14.60 26.61
CA ALA A 105 -0.71 14.24 27.90
C ALA A 105 -0.11 15.45 28.65
N ARG A 106 0.04 16.58 27.98
CA ARG A 106 0.51 17.83 28.58
C ARG A 106 -0.67 18.71 29.02
#